data_b462a90a440251969ff8587ca4bb31c2
#
_entry.id   b462a90a440251969ff8587ca4bb31c2
#
_cell.length_a   1.000
_cell.length_b   1.000
_cell.length_c   1.000
_cell.angle_alpha   90.00
_cell.angle_beta   90.00
_cell.angle_gamma   90.00
#
_symmetry.space_group_name_H-M   'P 1'
#
loop_
_entity.id
_entity.type
_entity.pdbx_description
1 polymer ?
#
loop_
_entity_poly.entity_id
_entity_poly.type
_entity_poly.pdbx_seq_one_letter_code
_entity_poly.pdbx_strand_id
1 'polypeptide(L)'
;MGELAGTAAFMVSQANAKKKLDEESRILDEEAASEAVPKDEPISSALQIDLIRLELGYGLLPLINASQEHKLTDQIKALRRQLASDLGFVMPAVRIQDNLQLPANTYIIRVKEIEAGRGDLRPAMQLCMDPRGEKISLPGEATVEPTFGLPAVWIQDNQREEAMFRGY
;
A
#
# COMPACT_ATOMS: atom_id res chain seq x y z
N MET A 1 20.22 -21.39 78.13
CA MET A 1 20.82 -21.50 76.80
C MET A 1 19.88 -22.35 75.90
N GLY A 2 18.81 -21.80 75.37
CA GLY A 2 17.80 -22.55 74.65
C GLY A 2 16.96 -21.77 73.65
N GLU A 3 17.21 -20.48 73.42
CA GLU A 3 16.33 -19.68 72.55
C GLU A 3 16.87 -19.33 71.15
N LEU A 4 18.12 -19.59 70.85
CA LEU A 4 18.72 -19.24 69.54
C LEU A 4 18.52 -20.36 68.45
N ALA A 5 18.10 -21.57 68.81
CA ALA A 5 17.93 -22.64 67.81
C ALA A 5 16.54 -22.58 67.12
N GLY A 6 15.52 -21.96 67.75
CA GLY A 6 14.15 -21.89 67.19
C GLY A 6 14.05 -20.85 66.04
N THR A 7 14.77 -19.74 66.19
CA THR A 7 14.67 -18.67 65.18
C THR A 7 15.37 -19.00 63.86
N ALA A 8 16.49 -19.74 63.93
CA ALA A 8 17.20 -20.20 62.73
C ALA A 8 16.39 -21.21 61.90
N ALA A 9 15.72 -22.15 62.57
CA ALA A 9 14.86 -23.16 61.91
C ALA A 9 13.63 -22.53 61.25
N PHE A 10 13.04 -21.49 61.90
CA PHE A 10 11.90 -20.78 61.35
C PHE A 10 12.28 -19.94 60.11
N MET A 11 13.43 -19.26 60.12
CA MET A 11 13.96 -18.51 58.97
C MET A 11 14.31 -19.40 57.77
N VAL A 12 14.90 -20.56 57.98
CA VAL A 12 15.18 -21.56 56.93
C VAL A 12 13.89 -22.13 56.34
N SER A 13 12.87 -22.37 57.15
CA SER A 13 11.56 -22.83 56.65
C SER A 13 10.84 -21.79 55.82
N GLN A 14 10.91 -20.48 56.18
CA GLN A 14 10.34 -19.40 55.38
C GLN A 14 11.10 -19.21 54.08
N ALA A 15 12.42 -19.29 54.07
CA ALA A 15 13.25 -19.17 52.89
C ALA A 15 13.00 -20.29 51.89
N ASN A 16 12.77 -21.50 52.36
CA ASN A 16 12.44 -22.66 51.53
C ASN A 16 10.99 -22.60 50.99
N ALA A 17 10.05 -22.05 51.74
CA ALA A 17 8.67 -21.85 51.29
C ALA A 17 8.62 -20.77 50.20
N LYS A 18 9.36 -19.68 50.36
CA LYS A 18 9.46 -18.60 49.36
C LYS A 18 10.14 -19.08 48.07
N LYS A 19 11.17 -19.88 48.20
CA LYS A 19 11.87 -20.46 47.02
C LYS A 19 11.00 -21.43 46.25
N LYS A 20 10.13 -22.20 46.92
CA LYS A 20 9.16 -23.08 46.26
C LYS A 20 8.08 -22.29 45.52
N LEU A 21 7.58 -21.20 46.10
CA LEU A 21 6.57 -20.34 45.50
C LEU A 21 7.15 -19.57 44.26
N ASP A 22 8.40 -19.12 44.37
CA ASP A 22 9.07 -18.46 43.24
C ASP A 22 9.39 -19.44 42.09
N GLU A 23 9.65 -20.71 42.40
CA GLU A 23 9.90 -21.76 41.41
C GLU A 23 8.60 -22.24 40.74
N GLU A 24 7.53 -22.35 41.52
CA GLU A 24 6.21 -22.70 41.02
C GLU A 24 5.59 -21.59 40.12
N SER A 25 5.80 -20.32 40.48
CA SER A 25 5.38 -19.19 39.64
C SER A 25 6.20 -19.09 38.35
N ARG A 26 7.50 -19.41 38.36
CA ARG A 26 8.33 -19.47 37.16
C ARG A 26 7.92 -20.60 36.21
N ILE A 27 7.55 -21.76 36.76
CA ILE A 27 7.04 -22.89 35.96
C ILE A 27 5.70 -22.55 35.32
N LEU A 28 4.81 -21.86 36.03
CA LEU A 28 3.53 -21.41 35.50
C LEU A 28 3.71 -20.32 34.43
N ASP A 29 4.69 -19.42 34.61
CA ASP A 29 5.02 -18.39 33.60
C ASP A 29 5.73 -19.02 32.38
N GLU A 30 6.55 -20.05 32.55
CA GLU A 30 7.16 -20.78 31.45
C GLU A 30 6.15 -21.65 30.70
N GLU A 31 5.19 -22.30 31.39
CA GLU A 31 4.07 -23.01 30.75
C GLU A 31 3.12 -22.05 30.02
N ALA A 32 2.82 -20.87 30.61
CA ALA A 32 2.02 -19.85 29.93
C ALA A 32 2.74 -19.24 28.72
N ALA A 33 4.08 -19.15 28.75
CA ALA A 33 4.88 -18.72 27.61
C ALA A 33 5.04 -19.82 26.53
N SER A 34 4.94 -21.10 26.93
CA SER A 34 5.00 -22.25 26.01
C SER A 34 3.65 -22.53 25.32
N GLU A 35 2.53 -22.08 25.89
CA GLU A 35 1.22 -22.13 25.27
C GLU A 35 0.88 -20.89 24.42
N ALA A 36 1.81 -19.99 24.21
CA ALA A 36 1.75 -19.09 23.07
C ALA A 36 1.93 -19.93 21.80
N VAL A 37 0.90 -20.71 21.46
CA VAL A 37 0.67 -21.23 20.12
C VAL A 37 0.96 -20.09 19.17
N PRO A 38 1.89 -20.21 18.19
CA PRO A 38 1.96 -19.23 17.14
C PRO A 38 0.53 -19.08 16.65
N LYS A 39 -0.06 -17.88 16.76
CA LYS A 39 -1.30 -17.59 16.06
C LYS A 39 -0.94 -17.92 14.62
N ASP A 40 -1.42 -19.08 14.16
CA ASP A 40 -1.41 -19.41 12.75
C ASP A 40 -2.06 -18.21 12.09
N GLU A 41 -1.25 -17.32 11.55
CA GLU A 41 -1.77 -16.28 10.68
C GLU A 41 -2.57 -17.04 9.64
N PRO A 42 -3.88 -16.75 9.52
CA PRO A 42 -4.72 -17.57 8.64
C PRO A 42 -4.01 -17.62 7.28
N ILE A 43 -3.86 -18.83 6.74
CA ILE A 43 -3.21 -19.07 5.43
C ILE A 43 -3.79 -18.13 4.36
N SER A 44 -5.02 -17.66 4.55
CA SER A 44 -5.65 -16.59 3.79
C SER A 44 -4.88 -15.26 3.80
N SER A 45 -4.11 -14.92 4.85
CA SER A 45 -3.26 -13.71 4.82
C SER A 45 -1.96 -13.94 4.05
N ALA A 46 -1.44 -15.17 4.02
CA ALA A 46 -0.28 -15.54 3.21
C ALA A 46 -0.65 -15.74 1.72
N LEU A 47 -1.93 -15.99 1.43
CA LEU A 47 -2.49 -16.11 0.08
C LEU A 47 -3.27 -14.86 -0.34
N GLN A 48 -2.95 -13.69 0.19
CA GLN A 48 -3.55 -12.45 -0.28
C GLN A 48 -3.06 -12.16 -1.70
N ILE A 49 -3.80 -12.73 -2.67
CA ILE A 49 -3.70 -12.29 -4.05
C ILE A 49 -4.13 -10.83 -4.07
N ASP A 50 -3.23 -9.95 -4.47
CA ASP A 50 -3.55 -8.54 -4.65
C ASP A 50 -4.69 -8.42 -5.66
N LEU A 51 -5.87 -7.98 -5.19
CA LEU A 51 -7.03 -7.85 -6.07
C LEU A 51 -6.78 -6.82 -7.17
N ILE A 52 -6.06 -5.75 -6.84
CA ILE A 52 -5.63 -4.72 -7.79
C ILE A 52 -4.16 -4.42 -7.55
N ARG A 53 -3.35 -4.53 -8.60
CA ARG A 53 -1.93 -4.20 -8.58
C ARG A 53 -1.61 -3.22 -9.72
N LEU A 54 -0.87 -2.18 -9.39
CA LEU A 54 -0.33 -1.20 -10.33
C LEU A 54 1.18 -1.38 -10.40
N GLU A 55 1.66 -1.82 -11.55
CA GLU A 55 3.09 -1.96 -11.84
C GLU A 55 3.58 -0.74 -12.61
N LEU A 56 4.68 -0.16 -12.18
CA LEU A 56 5.24 1.06 -12.76
C LEU A 56 6.66 0.83 -13.27
N GLY A 57 6.93 1.29 -14.47
CA GLY A 57 8.30 1.42 -14.98
C GLY A 57 9.10 2.44 -14.16
N TYR A 58 10.43 2.32 -14.18
CA TYR A 58 11.32 3.11 -13.31
C TYR A 58 11.20 4.63 -13.49
N GLY A 59 10.87 5.12 -14.69
CA GLY A 59 10.63 6.55 -14.98
C GLY A 59 9.39 7.13 -14.33
N LEU A 60 8.47 6.27 -13.83
CA LEU A 60 7.24 6.67 -13.14
C LEU A 60 7.38 6.69 -11.62
N LEU A 61 8.50 6.21 -11.06
CA LEU A 61 8.73 6.21 -9.61
C LEU A 61 8.68 7.58 -8.95
N PRO A 62 9.07 8.70 -9.61
CA PRO A 62 8.88 10.02 -9.04
C PRO A 62 7.43 10.35 -8.68
N LEU A 63 6.43 9.77 -9.35
CA LEU A 63 5.01 9.97 -9.06
C LEU A 63 4.60 9.40 -7.69
N ILE A 64 5.32 8.40 -7.19
CA ILE A 64 5.10 7.81 -5.87
C ILE A 64 5.87 8.60 -4.81
N ASN A 65 7.08 9.03 -5.14
CA ASN A 65 8.04 9.64 -4.22
C ASN A 65 7.90 11.17 -4.13
N ALA A 66 7.01 11.77 -4.93
CA ALA A 66 6.77 13.20 -4.90
C ALA A 66 6.49 13.69 -3.46
N SER A 67 7.24 14.68 -3.03
CA SER A 67 7.28 15.13 -1.62
C SER A 67 6.06 15.96 -1.21
N GLN A 68 5.13 16.30 -2.10
CA GLN A 68 3.96 17.13 -1.79
C GLN A 68 2.75 16.80 -2.66
N GLU A 69 1.59 17.21 -2.22
CA GLU A 69 0.19 17.31 -2.68
C GLU A 69 -0.34 16.40 -3.83
N HIS A 70 0.54 15.83 -4.66
CA HIS A 70 0.15 15.06 -5.85
C HIS A 70 0.71 13.64 -5.84
N LYS A 71 0.91 13.05 -4.66
CA LYS A 71 1.33 11.64 -4.60
C LYS A 71 0.26 10.76 -5.22
N LEU A 72 0.68 9.91 -6.14
CA LEU A 72 -0.20 8.91 -6.75
C LEU A 72 -0.96 8.09 -5.71
N THR A 73 -0.32 7.75 -4.60
CA THR A 73 -0.95 7.04 -3.47
C THR A 73 -2.12 7.80 -2.87
N ASP A 74 -2.02 9.12 -2.73
CA ASP A 74 -3.09 9.93 -2.14
C ASP A 74 -4.22 10.18 -3.14
N GLN A 75 -3.91 10.30 -4.42
CA GLN A 75 -4.91 10.34 -5.49
C GLN A 75 -5.71 9.04 -5.56
N ILE A 76 -5.06 7.88 -5.45
CA ILE A 76 -5.75 6.58 -5.40
C ILE A 76 -6.64 6.49 -4.15
N LYS A 77 -6.20 6.96 -2.99
CA LYS A 77 -7.03 7.00 -1.78
C LYS A 77 -8.25 7.92 -1.96
N ALA A 78 -8.07 9.09 -2.58
CA ALA A 78 -9.15 10.02 -2.88
C ALA A 78 -10.16 9.40 -3.85
N LEU A 79 -9.69 8.81 -4.95
CA LEU A 79 -10.52 8.09 -5.92
C LEU A 79 -11.34 6.98 -5.24
N ARG A 80 -10.72 6.16 -4.37
CA ARG A 80 -11.42 5.10 -3.65
C ARG A 80 -12.54 5.63 -2.76
N ARG A 81 -12.33 6.77 -2.09
CA ARG A 81 -13.37 7.43 -1.27
C ARG A 81 -14.50 7.96 -2.15
N GLN A 82 -14.15 8.57 -3.26
CA GLN A 82 -15.14 9.10 -4.21
C GLN A 82 -16.01 7.99 -4.78
N LEU A 83 -15.42 6.89 -5.25
CA LEU A 83 -16.17 5.73 -5.75
C LEU A 83 -17.10 5.13 -4.69
N ALA A 84 -16.65 5.06 -3.43
CA ALA A 84 -17.49 4.59 -2.33
C ALA A 84 -18.67 5.51 -2.07
N SER A 85 -18.46 6.84 -2.16
CA SER A 85 -19.52 7.84 -1.97
C SER A 85 -20.51 7.88 -3.12
N ASP A 86 -20.02 7.87 -4.36
CA ASP A 86 -20.83 8.11 -5.55
C ASP A 86 -21.54 6.86 -6.04
N LEU A 87 -20.88 5.71 -5.92
CA LEU A 87 -21.38 4.43 -6.47
C LEU A 87 -21.76 3.41 -5.37
N GLY A 88 -21.50 3.71 -4.09
CA GLY A 88 -21.71 2.75 -3.00
C GLY A 88 -20.81 1.52 -3.09
N PHE A 89 -19.74 1.58 -3.90
CA PHE A 89 -18.82 0.48 -4.13
C PHE A 89 -17.48 0.71 -3.41
N VAL A 90 -17.07 -0.22 -2.56
CA VAL A 90 -15.78 -0.15 -1.88
C VAL A 90 -14.71 -0.83 -2.73
N MET A 91 -13.94 -0.03 -3.45
CA MET A 91 -12.80 -0.51 -4.22
C MET A 91 -11.73 -1.11 -3.31
N PRO A 92 -11.20 -2.31 -3.59
CA PRO A 92 -10.11 -2.93 -2.83
C PRO A 92 -8.86 -2.05 -2.75
N ALA A 93 -7.94 -2.41 -1.86
CA ALA A 93 -6.64 -1.76 -1.81
C ALA A 93 -5.88 -2.00 -3.12
N VAL A 94 -5.21 -0.94 -3.61
CA VAL A 94 -4.33 -1.00 -4.78
C VAL A 94 -2.90 -1.16 -4.29
N ARG A 95 -2.26 -2.25 -4.63
CA ARG A 95 -0.83 -2.44 -4.40
C ARG A 95 -0.05 -1.78 -5.52
N ILE A 96 0.86 -0.88 -5.17
CA ILE A 96 1.77 -0.25 -6.12
C ILE A 96 3.13 -0.90 -5.97
N GLN A 97 3.74 -1.29 -7.09
CA GLN A 97 5.09 -1.83 -7.12
C GLN A 97 5.84 -1.37 -8.37
N ASP A 98 7.15 -1.29 -8.27
CA ASP A 98 8.03 -1.07 -9.40
C ASP A 98 8.21 -2.38 -10.19
N ASN A 99 8.35 -2.26 -11.51
CA ASN A 99 8.67 -3.36 -12.40
C ASN A 99 9.74 -2.92 -13.39
N LEU A 100 10.98 -3.34 -13.13
CA LEU A 100 12.13 -3.00 -13.95
C LEU A 100 12.14 -3.67 -15.33
N GLN A 101 11.26 -4.64 -15.57
CA GLN A 101 11.10 -5.26 -16.89
C GLN A 101 10.25 -4.43 -17.83
N LEU A 102 9.50 -3.45 -17.31
CA LEU A 102 8.70 -2.54 -18.11
C LEU A 102 9.56 -1.43 -18.71
N PRO A 103 9.17 -0.90 -19.88
CA PRO A 103 9.70 0.37 -20.37
C PRO A 103 9.55 1.46 -19.30
N ALA A 104 10.49 2.42 -19.31
CA ALA A 104 10.62 3.41 -18.22
C ALA A 104 9.31 4.13 -17.85
N ASN A 105 8.53 4.49 -18.84
CA ASN A 105 7.34 5.33 -18.68
C ASN A 105 6.02 4.56 -18.83
N THR A 106 6.10 3.23 -18.82
CA THR A 106 4.94 2.34 -18.97
C THR A 106 4.39 1.93 -17.61
N TYR A 107 3.09 1.85 -17.48
CA TYR A 107 2.40 1.25 -16.35
C TYR A 107 1.51 0.10 -16.81
N ILE A 108 1.25 -0.84 -15.88
CA ILE A 108 0.31 -1.95 -16.06
C ILE A 108 -0.61 -2.00 -14.83
N ILE A 109 -1.90 -2.14 -15.10
CA ILE A 109 -2.90 -2.42 -14.06
C ILE A 109 -3.27 -3.89 -14.17
N ARG A 110 -3.13 -4.61 -13.06
CA ARG A 110 -3.58 -6.01 -12.94
C ARG A 110 -4.75 -6.11 -11.99
N VAL A 111 -5.71 -6.90 -12.38
CA VAL A 111 -6.85 -7.29 -11.54
C VAL A 111 -6.80 -8.79 -11.38
N LYS A 112 -6.63 -9.27 -10.15
CA LYS A 112 -6.46 -10.71 -9.85
C LYS A 112 -5.38 -11.37 -10.74
N GLU A 113 -4.21 -10.73 -10.82
CA GLU A 113 -3.06 -11.14 -11.63
C GLU A 113 -3.24 -11.04 -13.16
N ILE A 114 -4.42 -10.73 -13.65
CA ILE A 114 -4.70 -10.56 -15.09
C ILE A 114 -4.45 -9.10 -15.46
N GLU A 115 -3.73 -8.86 -16.56
CA GLU A 115 -3.54 -7.51 -17.10
C GLU A 115 -4.90 -6.96 -17.57
N ALA A 116 -5.35 -5.92 -16.89
CA ALA A 116 -6.62 -5.24 -17.19
C ALA A 116 -6.43 -3.96 -18.00
N GLY A 117 -5.24 -3.37 -17.93
CA GLY A 117 -4.91 -2.16 -18.68
C GLY A 117 -3.42 -1.88 -18.66
N ARG A 118 -2.98 -1.15 -19.69
CA ARG A 118 -1.60 -0.72 -19.89
C ARG A 118 -1.59 0.64 -20.55
N GLY A 119 -0.59 1.45 -20.27
CA GLY A 119 -0.39 2.73 -20.95
C GLY A 119 0.99 3.31 -20.69
N ASP A 120 1.29 4.35 -21.44
CA ASP A 120 2.50 5.14 -21.27
C ASP A 120 2.16 6.52 -20.72
N LEU A 121 2.99 7.00 -19.81
CA LEU A 121 2.85 8.33 -19.21
C LEU A 121 4.04 9.21 -19.54
N ARG A 122 3.80 10.52 -19.56
CA ARG A 122 4.84 11.55 -19.64
C ARG A 122 4.78 12.38 -18.36
N PRO A 123 5.54 12.03 -17.29
CA PRO A 123 5.42 12.66 -15.97
C PRO A 123 5.55 14.19 -15.95
N ALA A 124 6.28 14.76 -16.94
CA ALA A 124 6.49 16.21 -17.06
C ALA A 124 5.55 16.89 -18.07
N MET A 125 4.55 16.18 -18.56
CA MET A 125 3.61 16.69 -19.57
C MET A 125 2.17 16.51 -19.11
N GLN A 126 1.25 17.22 -19.73
CA GLN A 126 -0.19 17.12 -19.51
C GLN A 126 -0.82 16.35 -20.67
N LEU A 127 -1.73 15.44 -20.36
CA LEU A 127 -2.52 14.75 -21.38
C LEU A 127 -3.73 15.60 -21.72
N CYS A 128 -3.78 16.04 -22.96
CA CYS A 128 -4.86 16.84 -23.53
C CYS A 128 -5.74 15.94 -24.40
N MET A 129 -7.05 15.98 -24.20
CA MET A 129 -8.02 15.22 -24.98
C MET A 129 -9.30 16.05 -25.20
N ASP A 130 -9.97 15.85 -26.33
CA ASP A 130 -11.29 16.43 -26.58
C ASP A 130 -12.36 15.42 -26.10
N PRO A 131 -13.26 15.82 -25.19
CA PRO A 131 -14.37 14.94 -24.75
C PRO A 131 -15.29 14.49 -25.90
N ARG A 132 -15.31 15.21 -27.01
CA ARG A 132 -16.08 14.87 -28.22
C ARG A 132 -15.36 13.89 -29.14
N GLY A 133 -14.09 13.56 -28.83
CA GLY A 133 -13.28 12.67 -29.63
C GLY A 133 -12.70 13.31 -30.90
N GLU A 134 -12.67 14.63 -30.99
CA GLU A 134 -12.10 15.36 -32.11
C GLU A 134 -10.57 15.45 -32.01
N LYS A 135 -9.91 15.71 -33.13
CA LYS A 135 -8.47 15.91 -33.16
C LYS A 135 -8.08 17.20 -32.48
N ILE A 136 -7.09 17.11 -31.61
CA ILE A 136 -6.53 18.25 -30.90
C ILE A 136 -5.61 19.03 -31.81
N SER A 137 -5.82 20.34 -31.88
CA SER A 137 -5.06 21.26 -32.74
C SER A 137 -3.86 21.90 -32.03
N LEU A 138 -3.52 21.45 -30.82
CA LEU A 138 -2.34 21.93 -30.09
C LEU A 138 -1.08 21.19 -30.51
N PRO A 139 0.06 21.87 -30.55
CA PRO A 139 1.33 21.21 -30.81
C PRO A 139 1.74 20.33 -29.62
N GLY A 140 2.15 19.09 -29.90
CA GLY A 140 2.55 18.14 -28.89
C GLY A 140 2.80 16.75 -29.46
N GLU A 141 3.02 15.79 -28.59
CA GLU A 141 3.22 14.38 -28.95
C GLU A 141 1.85 13.70 -29.06
N ALA A 142 1.45 13.35 -30.29
CA ALA A 142 0.17 12.66 -30.52
C ALA A 142 0.17 11.26 -29.88
N THR A 143 -0.93 10.92 -29.23
CA THR A 143 -1.13 9.63 -28.56
C THR A 143 -2.60 9.23 -28.61
N VAL A 144 -2.91 8.10 -28.01
CA VAL A 144 -4.27 7.62 -27.83
C VAL A 144 -4.48 7.35 -26.35
N GLU A 145 -5.55 7.85 -25.79
CA GLU A 145 -5.93 7.58 -24.41
C GLU A 145 -6.32 6.10 -24.30
N PRO A 146 -5.70 5.33 -23.36
CA PRO A 146 -5.79 3.87 -23.39
C PRO A 146 -7.13 3.29 -22.94
N THR A 147 -7.98 4.06 -22.28
CA THR A 147 -9.26 3.56 -21.72
C THR A 147 -10.36 3.53 -22.77
N PHE A 148 -10.52 4.65 -23.50
CA PHE A 148 -11.61 4.83 -24.47
C PHE A 148 -11.10 4.88 -25.92
N GLY A 149 -9.78 4.88 -26.12
CA GLY A 149 -9.19 4.98 -27.43
C GLY A 149 -9.35 6.36 -28.08
N LEU A 150 -9.52 7.41 -27.29
CA LEU A 150 -9.70 8.75 -27.80
C LEU A 150 -8.38 9.36 -28.29
N PRO A 151 -8.39 10.15 -29.38
CA PRO A 151 -7.24 10.91 -29.78
C PRO A 151 -6.80 11.87 -28.67
N ALA A 152 -5.52 11.83 -28.31
CA ALA A 152 -4.96 12.66 -27.27
C ALA A 152 -3.60 13.21 -27.69
N VAL A 153 -3.15 14.25 -27.02
CA VAL A 153 -1.85 14.88 -27.26
C VAL A 153 -1.19 15.18 -25.93
N TRP A 154 0.06 14.77 -25.76
CA TRP A 154 0.89 15.21 -24.66
C TRP A 154 1.38 16.63 -24.94
N ILE A 155 0.97 17.58 -24.08
CA ILE A 155 1.34 18.99 -24.15
C ILE A 155 2.24 19.38 -22.99
N GLN A 156 2.98 20.46 -23.16
CA GLN A 156 3.77 21.02 -22.07
C GLN A 156 2.87 21.82 -21.11
N ASP A 157 3.32 22.01 -19.89
CA ASP A 157 2.55 22.68 -18.84
C ASP A 157 2.18 24.13 -19.21
N ASN A 158 3.05 24.82 -19.96
CA ASN A 158 2.77 26.18 -20.44
C ASN A 158 1.62 26.29 -21.45
N GLN A 159 1.14 25.18 -22.01
CA GLN A 159 0.01 25.11 -22.96
C GLN A 159 -1.31 24.78 -22.28
N ARG A 160 -1.29 24.54 -20.97
CA ARG A 160 -2.46 24.15 -20.21
C ARG A 160 -3.62 25.15 -20.30
N GLU A 161 -3.31 26.44 -20.16
CA GLU A 161 -4.33 27.50 -20.23
C GLU A 161 -4.99 27.57 -21.61
N GLU A 162 -4.19 27.43 -22.67
CA GLU A 162 -4.70 27.40 -24.03
C GLU A 162 -5.56 26.16 -24.29
N ALA A 163 -5.17 24.99 -23.79
CA ALA A 163 -5.96 23.77 -23.89
C ALA A 163 -7.33 23.95 -23.22
N MET A 164 -7.36 24.47 -21.99
CA MET A 164 -8.59 24.73 -21.25
C MET A 164 -9.48 25.76 -21.95
N PHE A 165 -8.90 26.81 -22.51
CA PHE A 165 -9.64 27.83 -23.28
C PHE A 165 -10.30 27.23 -24.53
N ARG A 166 -9.66 26.27 -25.19
CA ARG A 166 -10.21 25.56 -26.36
C ARG A 166 -11.20 24.45 -26.00
N GLY A 167 -11.38 24.17 -24.71
CA GLY A 167 -12.31 23.13 -24.22
C GLY A 167 -11.78 21.70 -24.27
N TYR A 168 -10.47 21.57 -24.25
CA TYR A 168 -9.77 20.29 -24.19
C TYR A 168 -9.51 19.85 -22.75
#